data_c97f377bc9ad9a481887407047735754
#
_entry.id   c97f377bc9ad9a481887407047735754
#
_cell.length_a   1.000
_cell.length_b   1.000
_cell.length_c   1.000
_cell.angle_alpha   90.00
_cell.angle_beta   90.00
_cell.angle_gamma   90.00
#
_symmetry.space_group_name_H-M   'P 1'
#
loop_
_entity.id
_entity.type
_entity.pdbx_description
1 polymer ?
#
loop_
_entity_poly.entity_id
_entity_poly.type
_entity_poly.pdbx_seq_one_letter_code
_entity_poly.pdbx_strand_id
1 'polypeptide(L)'
;MDDSNFKAMASEIEGLLGIDGTRHAGLGFGSKAVHGYGAFADPTGAVSQPIYQSSTFAHPGLHRSTGFAYSRCGNPTVLELEDTIAMLEGGCKALAYCSGLAAISSIIKMFEKGDVVFVSDDLYGGTHRLFQDVYATRYGIDFRSVDFSDLAAVEAACASIEHVAGFFVETPTNPMMKVADVRALASIVHERGGVLIVDNTFLTCYYQRPLELGADLVVYSGTKYLCGHNDVICGFVAIRDEELIERTFMDYMSEGDALAPFEAWLMLRSLKTLPLRLDAQQQRAQAICRFLKEHPHVTSVLYVGDPDHPQQELIRAQASGFGAMISFYVDSAERAERALERVQLITFAESLGGVESLITYPCVQTHGSVPAETRERLGITDTLLRLSVGVEDAADLIADLERALA
;
A
#
# COMPACT_ATOMS: atom_id res chain seq x y z
N MET A 1 -12.27 -0.38 -29.05
CA MET A 1 -11.07 -0.03 -29.85
C MET A 1 -10.37 -1.33 -30.12
N ASP A 2 -9.87 -1.52 -31.35
CA ASP A 2 -9.19 -2.76 -31.72
C ASP A 2 -7.83 -2.84 -30.99
N ASP A 3 -7.49 -4.02 -30.49
CA ASP A 3 -6.27 -4.35 -29.73
C ASP A 3 -4.98 -3.91 -30.43
N SER A 4 -5.00 -3.94 -31.78
CA SER A 4 -3.91 -3.44 -32.63
C SER A 4 -3.66 -1.92 -32.48
N ASN A 5 -4.71 -1.14 -32.23
CA ASN A 5 -4.61 0.31 -32.06
C ASN A 5 -4.04 0.69 -30.68
N PHE A 6 -4.28 -0.14 -29.64
CA PHE A 6 -3.74 0.11 -28.31
C PHE A 6 -2.23 -0.19 -28.25
N LYS A 7 -1.81 -1.31 -28.84
CA LYS A 7 -0.37 -1.68 -28.94
C LYS A 7 0.41 -0.73 -29.85
N ALA A 8 -0.20 -0.27 -30.94
CA ALA A 8 0.39 0.74 -31.81
C ALA A 8 0.53 2.09 -31.12
N MET A 9 -0.46 2.49 -30.32
CA MET A 9 -0.43 3.75 -29.54
C MET A 9 0.61 3.70 -28.42
N ALA A 10 0.76 2.58 -27.73
CA ALA A 10 1.80 2.38 -26.73
C ALA A 10 3.20 2.43 -27.36
N SER A 11 3.43 1.73 -28.48
CA SER A 11 4.70 1.73 -29.20
C SER A 11 5.04 3.08 -29.87
N GLU A 12 4.04 3.84 -30.36
CA GLU A 12 4.26 5.21 -30.84
C GLU A 12 4.61 6.18 -29.70
N ILE A 13 4.02 6.01 -28.53
CA ILE A 13 4.34 6.79 -27.33
C ILE A 13 5.78 6.52 -26.89
N GLU A 14 6.21 5.27 -26.83
CA GLU A 14 7.59 4.90 -26.52
C GLU A 14 8.58 5.48 -27.53
N GLY A 15 8.27 5.44 -28.80
CA GLY A 15 9.12 6.00 -29.88
C GLY A 15 9.19 7.52 -29.91
N LEU A 16 8.08 8.22 -29.59
CA LEU A 16 8.01 9.69 -29.55
C LEU A 16 8.72 10.29 -28.33
N LEU A 17 8.78 9.55 -27.23
CA LEU A 17 9.29 10.06 -25.94
C LEU A 17 10.76 9.75 -25.73
N GLY A 18 11.40 8.96 -26.61
CA GLY A 18 12.82 8.58 -26.48
C GLY A 18 13.12 7.87 -25.17
N ILE A 19 12.13 7.20 -24.60
CA ILE A 19 12.24 6.49 -23.31
C ILE A 19 12.82 5.12 -23.61
N ASP A 20 14.10 5.08 -23.58
CA ASP A 20 14.77 3.82 -23.41
C ASP A 20 14.89 3.58 -21.89
N GLY A 21 14.30 2.48 -21.41
CA GLY A 21 14.33 2.08 -19.99
C GLY A 21 15.75 1.90 -19.42
N THR A 22 16.79 2.18 -20.22
CA THR A 22 18.20 2.10 -19.85
C THR A 22 18.65 3.31 -19.02
N ARG A 23 17.95 4.46 -19.09
CA ARG A 23 18.33 5.68 -18.35
C ARG A 23 18.46 5.47 -16.84
N HIS A 24 17.67 4.56 -16.27
CA HIS A 24 17.65 4.27 -14.84
C HIS A 24 18.34 2.95 -14.47
N ALA A 25 18.88 2.23 -15.46
CA ALA A 25 19.60 0.99 -15.23
C ALA A 25 20.82 1.25 -14.31
N GLY A 26 20.94 0.46 -13.25
CA GLY A 26 22.03 0.58 -12.29
C GLY A 26 21.91 1.71 -11.26
N LEU A 27 20.89 2.57 -11.33
CA LEU A 27 20.66 3.60 -10.31
C LEU A 27 20.05 2.99 -9.04
N GLY A 28 20.51 3.48 -7.89
CA GLY A 28 19.90 3.16 -6.60
C GLY A 28 18.49 3.76 -6.45
N PHE A 29 17.71 3.21 -5.52
CA PHE A 29 16.31 3.61 -5.27
C PHE A 29 16.15 5.12 -5.06
N GLY A 30 16.99 5.74 -4.21
CA GLY A 30 16.91 7.19 -3.92
C GLY A 30 17.08 8.06 -5.17
N SER A 31 17.99 7.69 -6.07
CA SER A 31 18.15 8.40 -7.36
C SER A 31 16.94 8.24 -8.25
N LYS A 32 16.36 7.03 -8.33
CA LYS A 32 15.12 6.76 -9.07
C LYS A 32 13.94 7.58 -8.51
N ALA A 33 13.79 7.60 -7.18
CA ALA A 33 12.72 8.34 -6.52
C ALA A 33 12.81 9.87 -6.73
N VAL A 34 14.04 10.44 -6.74
CA VAL A 34 14.27 11.86 -6.96
C VAL A 34 13.98 12.29 -8.39
N HIS A 35 14.42 11.48 -9.37
CA HIS A 35 14.32 11.84 -10.79
C HIS A 35 13.02 11.40 -11.45
N GLY A 36 12.28 10.46 -10.86
CA GLY A 36 11.11 9.84 -11.48
C GLY A 36 11.48 8.98 -12.68
N TYR A 37 10.51 8.55 -13.45
CA TYR A 37 10.75 7.78 -14.66
C TYR A 37 11.28 8.64 -15.80
N GLY A 38 10.88 9.92 -15.84
CA GLY A 38 11.31 10.87 -16.88
C GLY A 38 10.67 10.60 -18.22
N ALA A 39 9.45 10.06 -18.21
CA ALA A 39 8.67 9.72 -19.40
C ALA A 39 8.45 10.89 -20.34
N PHE A 40 8.48 12.12 -19.80
CA PHE A 40 8.29 13.34 -20.59
C PHE A 40 9.52 14.22 -20.48
N ALA A 41 10.31 14.28 -21.55
CA ALA A 41 11.25 15.36 -21.72
C ALA A 41 10.43 16.66 -21.95
N ASP A 42 10.26 17.45 -20.90
CA ASP A 42 9.61 18.75 -21.03
C ASP A 42 10.41 19.63 -22.01
N PRO A 43 9.78 20.16 -23.08
CA PRO A 43 10.46 20.98 -24.07
C PRO A 43 11.02 22.29 -23.51
N THR A 44 10.58 22.71 -22.32
CA THR A 44 11.10 23.88 -21.62
C THR A 44 12.32 23.58 -20.77
N GLY A 45 12.65 22.29 -20.55
CA GLY A 45 13.71 21.85 -19.63
C GLY A 45 13.37 22.03 -18.17
N ALA A 46 12.08 22.04 -17.80
CA ALA A 46 11.65 22.14 -16.39
C ALA A 46 12.21 20.98 -15.56
N VAL A 47 12.85 21.28 -14.44
CA VAL A 47 13.42 20.29 -13.52
C VAL A 47 12.31 19.58 -12.72
N SER A 48 11.23 20.29 -12.43
CA SER A 48 10.04 19.74 -11.79
C SER A 48 9.01 19.39 -12.85
N GLN A 49 8.40 18.20 -12.74
CA GLN A 49 7.37 17.77 -13.69
C GLN A 49 6.24 18.81 -13.78
N PRO A 50 5.82 19.27 -15.00
CA PRO A 50 4.67 20.13 -15.18
C PRO A 50 3.35 19.45 -14.83
N ILE A 51 2.35 20.22 -14.41
CA ILE A 51 0.99 19.73 -14.19
C ILE A 51 0.18 19.92 -15.47
N TYR A 52 -0.25 18.82 -16.07
CA TYR A 52 -1.17 18.84 -17.22
C TYR A 52 -2.62 18.80 -16.74
N GLN A 53 -3.11 19.92 -16.26
CA GLN A 53 -4.48 20.08 -15.75
C GLN A 53 -5.48 20.24 -16.94
N SER A 54 -5.66 19.16 -17.69
CA SER A 54 -6.53 19.11 -18.88
C SER A 54 -7.36 17.83 -18.87
N SER A 55 -8.63 17.91 -19.21
CA SER A 55 -9.49 16.73 -19.37
C SER A 55 -9.42 16.10 -20.76
N THR A 56 -9.04 16.89 -21.80
CA THR A 56 -9.06 16.43 -23.20
C THR A 56 -7.89 17.01 -23.97
N PHE A 57 -7.45 16.29 -25.00
CA PHE A 57 -6.31 16.65 -25.83
C PHE A 57 -6.72 16.70 -27.31
N ALA A 58 -6.17 17.65 -28.06
CA ALA A 58 -6.45 17.81 -29.45
C ALA A 58 -5.76 16.74 -30.31
N HIS A 59 -6.48 16.19 -31.27
CA HIS A 59 -5.91 15.31 -32.28
C HIS A 59 -5.35 16.14 -33.46
N PRO A 60 -4.15 15.84 -33.97
CA PRO A 60 -3.56 16.51 -35.13
C PRO A 60 -4.34 16.26 -36.41
N GLY A 61 -5.23 15.28 -36.45
CA GLY A 61 -6.08 14.91 -37.56
C GLY A 61 -6.81 13.60 -37.35
N LEU A 62 -7.71 13.22 -38.26
CA LEU A 62 -8.35 11.91 -38.23
C LEU A 62 -7.27 10.81 -38.31
N HIS A 63 -7.33 9.80 -37.47
CA HIS A 63 -6.35 8.71 -37.35
C HIS A 63 -4.92 9.16 -36.92
N ARG A 64 -4.78 10.35 -36.35
CA ARG A 64 -3.51 10.86 -35.79
C ARG A 64 -3.71 11.24 -34.35
N SER A 65 -2.76 10.86 -33.47
CA SER A 65 -2.78 11.14 -32.02
C SER A 65 -1.48 11.81 -31.59
N THR A 66 -1.53 12.55 -30.48
CA THR A 66 -0.35 13.01 -29.73
C THR A 66 0.06 12.01 -28.66
N GLY A 67 -0.59 10.83 -28.58
CA GLY A 67 -0.48 9.87 -27.48
C GLY A 67 -1.56 10.06 -26.42
N PHE A 68 -2.23 11.21 -26.38
CA PHE A 68 -3.28 11.52 -25.42
C PHE A 68 -4.58 11.89 -26.12
N ALA A 69 -5.69 11.50 -25.51
CA ALA A 69 -7.03 11.82 -25.97
C ALA A 69 -7.90 12.41 -24.85
N TYR A 70 -7.92 11.73 -23.72
CA TYR A 70 -8.76 12.07 -22.57
C TYR A 70 -8.13 11.63 -21.27
N SER A 71 -8.09 12.49 -20.24
CA SER A 71 -7.32 12.26 -19.02
C SER A 71 -7.77 11.06 -18.17
N ARG A 72 -9.02 10.59 -18.28
CA ARG A 72 -9.47 9.35 -17.64
C ARG A 72 -8.73 8.12 -18.19
N CYS A 73 -8.30 8.16 -19.44
CA CYS A 73 -7.60 7.07 -20.12
C CYS A 73 -6.07 7.24 -20.09
N GLY A 74 -5.60 8.47 -19.79
CA GLY A 74 -4.18 8.79 -19.72
C GLY A 74 -3.96 10.31 -19.68
N ASN A 75 -3.09 10.73 -18.76
CA ASN A 75 -2.69 12.12 -18.57
C ASN A 75 -1.17 12.17 -18.37
N PRO A 76 -0.43 13.11 -18.99
CA PRO A 76 1.03 13.13 -18.87
C PRO A 76 1.56 13.12 -17.43
N THR A 77 0.94 13.87 -16.52
CA THR A 77 1.37 13.94 -15.12
C THR A 77 1.06 12.64 -14.36
N VAL A 78 -0.11 12.03 -14.62
CA VAL A 78 -0.50 10.75 -14.01
C VAL A 78 0.38 9.62 -14.54
N LEU A 79 0.64 9.58 -15.85
CA LEU A 79 1.48 8.55 -16.46
C LEU A 79 2.92 8.58 -15.92
N GLU A 80 3.51 9.77 -15.74
CA GLU A 80 4.83 9.91 -15.10
C GLU A 80 4.85 9.31 -13.69
N LEU A 81 3.77 9.50 -12.91
CA LEU A 81 3.63 8.91 -11.58
C LEU A 81 3.50 7.38 -11.66
N GLU A 82 2.65 6.89 -12.56
CA GLU A 82 2.43 5.45 -12.77
C GLU A 82 3.73 4.74 -13.16
N ASP A 83 4.47 5.28 -14.12
CA ASP A 83 5.75 4.71 -14.57
C ASP A 83 6.82 4.82 -13.48
N THR A 84 6.81 5.90 -12.68
CA THR A 84 7.69 6.03 -11.50
C THR A 84 7.39 4.96 -10.46
N ILE A 85 6.13 4.71 -10.10
CA ILE A 85 5.74 3.65 -9.15
C ILE A 85 6.12 2.26 -9.70
N ALA A 86 5.84 1.99 -10.98
CA ALA A 86 6.23 0.73 -11.61
C ALA A 86 7.75 0.50 -11.54
N MET A 87 8.54 1.51 -11.86
CA MET A 87 10.01 1.46 -11.78
C MET A 87 10.52 1.23 -10.35
N LEU A 88 9.92 1.89 -9.36
CA LEU A 88 10.33 1.77 -7.95
C LEU A 88 9.96 0.40 -7.37
N GLU A 89 8.83 -0.17 -7.78
CA GLU A 89 8.39 -1.50 -7.36
C GLU A 89 9.08 -2.63 -8.13
N GLY A 90 9.54 -2.36 -9.34
CA GLY A 90 10.12 -3.37 -10.25
C GLY A 90 9.05 -4.08 -11.09
N GLY A 91 7.90 -3.45 -11.30
CA GLY A 91 6.82 -3.94 -12.15
C GLY A 91 6.93 -3.47 -13.61
N CYS A 92 6.14 -4.07 -14.48
CA CYS A 92 6.05 -3.65 -15.89
C CYS A 92 5.08 -2.48 -16.09
N LYS A 93 4.11 -2.30 -15.18
CA LYS A 93 3.14 -1.19 -15.18
C LYS A 93 2.67 -0.90 -13.75
N ALA A 94 2.24 0.34 -13.53
CA ALA A 94 1.39 0.68 -12.39
C ALA A 94 0.20 1.53 -12.86
N LEU A 95 -0.88 1.52 -12.07
CA LEU A 95 -2.06 2.35 -12.28
C LEU A 95 -2.33 3.16 -11.02
N ALA A 96 -2.71 4.45 -11.21
CA ALA A 96 -2.94 5.40 -10.13
C ALA A 96 -4.43 5.69 -9.95
N TYR A 97 -4.95 5.37 -8.77
CA TYR A 97 -6.36 5.44 -8.40
C TYR A 97 -6.66 6.60 -7.43
N CYS A 98 -7.90 7.06 -7.41
CA CYS A 98 -8.37 8.10 -6.48
C CYS A 98 -8.38 7.67 -5.01
N SER A 99 -8.19 6.40 -4.68
CA SER A 99 -8.01 5.89 -3.31
C SER A 99 -7.44 4.47 -3.30
N GLY A 100 -6.88 4.03 -2.16
CA GLY A 100 -6.45 2.64 -1.97
C GLY A 100 -7.60 1.64 -2.12
N LEU A 101 -8.81 1.97 -1.64
CA LEU A 101 -9.98 1.10 -1.82
C LEU A 101 -10.45 1.04 -3.29
N ALA A 102 -10.31 2.10 -4.07
CA ALA A 102 -10.55 2.07 -5.52
C ALA A 102 -9.57 1.13 -6.22
N ALA A 103 -8.28 1.17 -5.84
CA ALA A 103 -7.28 0.25 -6.33
C ALA A 103 -7.61 -1.22 -6.01
N ILE A 104 -7.96 -1.51 -4.74
CA ILE A 104 -8.40 -2.86 -4.32
C ILE A 104 -9.66 -3.29 -5.06
N SER A 105 -10.66 -2.41 -5.16
CA SER A 105 -11.92 -2.67 -5.88
C SER A 105 -11.68 -3.05 -7.34
N SER A 106 -10.79 -2.34 -8.02
CA SER A 106 -10.46 -2.61 -9.43
C SER A 106 -9.89 -4.02 -9.63
N ILE A 107 -8.92 -4.44 -8.81
CA ILE A 107 -8.28 -5.74 -8.98
C ILE A 107 -9.12 -6.93 -8.52
N ILE A 108 -10.04 -6.74 -7.55
CA ILE A 108 -10.91 -7.83 -7.09
C ILE A 108 -11.93 -8.25 -8.17
N LYS A 109 -12.22 -7.39 -9.12
CA LYS A 109 -13.11 -7.71 -10.26
C LYS A 109 -12.52 -8.72 -11.25
N MET A 110 -11.23 -9.01 -11.14
CA MET A 110 -10.65 -10.14 -11.91
C MET A 110 -11.21 -11.50 -11.49
N PHE A 111 -11.81 -11.60 -10.31
CA PHE A 111 -12.41 -12.83 -9.80
C PHE A 111 -13.89 -12.93 -10.20
N GLU A 112 -14.31 -14.15 -10.46
CA GLU A 112 -15.67 -14.47 -10.88
C GLU A 112 -16.51 -15.03 -9.73
N LYS A 113 -17.81 -15.15 -9.96
CA LYS A 113 -18.74 -15.75 -9.00
C LYS A 113 -18.34 -17.20 -8.71
N GLY A 114 -18.13 -17.48 -7.42
CA GLY A 114 -17.74 -18.81 -6.93
C GLY A 114 -16.25 -19.02 -6.78
N ASP A 115 -15.43 -18.08 -7.25
CA ASP A 115 -13.99 -18.11 -6.99
C ASP A 115 -13.70 -18.03 -5.49
N VAL A 116 -12.76 -18.87 -5.05
CA VAL A 116 -12.28 -18.85 -3.67
C VAL A 116 -11.02 -17.99 -3.59
N VAL A 117 -11.11 -16.92 -2.80
CA VAL A 117 -10.00 -16.00 -2.53
C VAL A 117 -9.69 -16.03 -1.03
N PHE A 118 -8.49 -16.48 -0.67
CA PHE A 118 -8.04 -16.37 0.71
C PHE A 118 -7.55 -14.97 1.01
N VAL A 119 -7.89 -14.46 2.19
CA VAL A 119 -7.55 -13.10 2.63
C VAL A 119 -6.95 -13.13 4.04
N SER A 120 -6.06 -12.18 4.36
CA SER A 120 -5.52 -12.06 5.71
C SER A 120 -6.65 -11.99 6.75
N ASP A 121 -6.51 -12.69 7.85
CA ASP A 121 -7.49 -12.68 8.94
C ASP A 121 -7.52 -11.33 9.69
N ASP A 122 -6.42 -10.61 9.65
CA ASP A 122 -6.22 -9.27 10.19
C ASP A 122 -6.10 -8.27 9.03
N LEU A 123 -7.24 -7.97 8.38
CA LEU A 123 -7.35 -7.00 7.28
C LEU A 123 -7.76 -5.63 7.77
N TYR A 124 -7.29 -4.59 7.10
CA TYR A 124 -7.88 -3.26 7.25
C TYR A 124 -9.41 -3.31 7.16
N GLY A 125 -10.11 -2.70 8.14
CA GLY A 125 -11.57 -2.79 8.25
C GLY A 125 -12.32 -2.30 7.00
N GLY A 126 -11.77 -1.35 6.24
CA GLY A 126 -12.32 -0.91 4.96
C GLY A 126 -12.28 -2.01 3.89
N THR A 127 -11.17 -2.74 3.81
CA THR A 127 -10.99 -3.88 2.88
C THR A 127 -11.89 -5.04 3.27
N HIS A 128 -11.97 -5.37 4.57
CA HIS A 128 -12.89 -6.40 5.07
C HIS A 128 -14.34 -6.09 4.67
N ARG A 129 -14.81 -4.86 4.92
CA ARG A 129 -16.15 -4.43 4.54
C ARG A 129 -16.38 -4.49 3.03
N LEU A 130 -15.42 -4.05 2.23
CA LEU A 130 -15.50 -4.13 0.77
C LEU A 130 -15.67 -5.58 0.29
N PHE A 131 -14.90 -6.50 0.85
CA PHE A 131 -14.96 -7.91 0.46
C PHE A 131 -16.26 -8.57 0.90
N GLN A 132 -16.64 -8.45 2.16
CA GLN A 132 -17.81 -9.16 2.70
C GLN A 132 -19.14 -8.53 2.30
N ASP A 133 -19.28 -7.19 2.43
CA ASP A 133 -20.58 -6.54 2.24
C ASP A 133 -20.86 -6.21 0.77
N VAL A 134 -19.82 -6.11 -0.07
CA VAL A 134 -19.98 -5.76 -1.48
C VAL A 134 -19.69 -6.96 -2.36
N TYR A 135 -18.45 -7.45 -2.40
CA TYR A 135 -18.07 -8.45 -3.39
C TYR A 135 -18.61 -9.86 -3.10
N ALA A 136 -18.56 -10.33 -1.86
CA ALA A 136 -19.18 -11.61 -1.49
C ALA A 136 -20.70 -11.57 -1.69
N THR A 137 -21.35 -10.51 -1.17
CA THR A 137 -22.81 -10.40 -1.17
C THR A 137 -23.40 -10.16 -2.56
N ARG A 138 -22.78 -9.30 -3.38
CA ARG A 138 -23.34 -8.86 -4.69
C ARG A 138 -22.80 -9.62 -5.87
N TYR A 139 -21.53 -10.05 -5.80
CA TYR A 139 -20.84 -10.68 -6.93
C TYR A 139 -20.60 -12.18 -6.68
N GLY A 140 -20.77 -12.64 -5.43
CA GLY A 140 -20.70 -14.07 -5.09
C GLY A 140 -19.30 -14.65 -5.08
N ILE A 141 -18.27 -13.83 -4.84
CA ILE A 141 -16.89 -14.25 -4.59
C ILE A 141 -16.81 -14.82 -3.17
N ASP A 142 -16.16 -15.97 -2.98
CA ASP A 142 -16.00 -16.63 -1.69
C ASP A 142 -14.69 -16.20 -1.01
N PHE A 143 -14.76 -15.19 -0.14
CA PHE A 143 -13.59 -14.73 0.64
C PHE A 143 -13.45 -15.52 1.94
N ARG A 144 -12.31 -16.17 2.12
CA ARG A 144 -11.99 -16.98 3.30
C ARG A 144 -10.79 -16.40 4.04
N SER A 145 -10.99 -16.07 5.31
CA SER A 145 -9.91 -15.55 6.15
C SER A 145 -8.96 -16.65 6.61
N VAL A 146 -7.66 -16.39 6.52
CA VAL A 146 -6.60 -17.26 7.02
C VAL A 146 -5.45 -16.43 7.61
N ASP A 147 -4.76 -16.97 8.60
CA ASP A 147 -3.53 -16.36 9.13
C ASP A 147 -2.37 -16.68 8.17
N PHE A 148 -1.98 -15.73 7.34
CA PHE A 148 -0.87 -15.89 6.40
C PHE A 148 0.52 -15.89 7.05
N SER A 149 0.62 -15.61 8.35
CA SER A 149 1.86 -15.78 9.10
C SER A 149 2.13 -17.24 9.51
N ASP A 150 1.11 -18.12 9.34
CA ASP A 150 1.17 -19.56 9.59
C ASP A 150 0.98 -20.33 8.27
N LEU A 151 2.07 -20.71 7.62
CA LEU A 151 2.03 -21.45 6.35
C LEU A 151 1.33 -22.81 6.46
N ALA A 152 1.41 -23.49 7.61
CA ALA A 152 0.73 -24.74 7.81
C ALA A 152 -0.80 -24.56 7.85
N ALA A 153 -1.28 -23.46 8.45
CA ALA A 153 -2.70 -23.11 8.42
C ALA A 153 -3.15 -22.78 6.98
N VAL A 154 -2.31 -22.08 6.19
CA VAL A 154 -2.60 -21.76 4.77
C VAL A 154 -2.71 -23.04 3.95
N GLU A 155 -1.74 -23.95 4.04
CA GLU A 155 -1.78 -25.23 3.32
C GLU A 155 -3.00 -26.07 3.70
N ALA A 156 -3.32 -26.17 4.99
CA ALA A 156 -4.50 -26.88 5.49
C ALA A 156 -5.80 -26.25 4.98
N ALA A 157 -5.90 -24.93 4.94
CA ALA A 157 -7.06 -24.23 4.42
C ALA A 157 -7.26 -24.48 2.90
N CYS A 158 -6.18 -24.57 2.15
CA CYS A 158 -6.21 -24.85 0.71
C CYS A 158 -6.44 -26.32 0.37
N ALA A 159 -6.15 -27.26 1.28
CA ALA A 159 -6.11 -28.69 0.99
C ALA A 159 -7.44 -29.29 0.44
N SER A 160 -8.57 -28.71 0.80
CA SER A 160 -9.91 -29.17 0.37
C SER A 160 -10.48 -28.38 -0.82
N ILE A 161 -9.72 -27.44 -1.38
CA ILE A 161 -10.16 -26.55 -2.45
C ILE A 161 -9.49 -26.96 -3.75
N GLU A 162 -10.30 -27.30 -4.75
CA GLU A 162 -9.81 -27.75 -6.06
C GLU A 162 -9.10 -26.62 -6.81
N HIS A 163 -9.68 -25.40 -6.77
CA HIS A 163 -9.14 -24.22 -7.40
C HIS A 163 -9.16 -23.03 -6.42
N VAL A 164 -7.99 -22.51 -6.09
CA VAL A 164 -7.82 -21.29 -5.31
C VAL A 164 -7.51 -20.15 -6.28
N ALA A 165 -8.46 -19.24 -6.47
CA ALA A 165 -8.33 -18.17 -7.46
C ALA A 165 -7.29 -17.12 -7.07
N GLY A 166 -7.08 -16.88 -5.77
CA GLY A 166 -6.06 -15.94 -5.34
C GLY A 166 -5.87 -15.86 -3.83
N PHE A 167 -4.76 -15.22 -3.46
CA PHE A 167 -4.47 -14.75 -2.12
C PHE A 167 -4.44 -13.22 -2.11
N PHE A 168 -5.13 -12.60 -1.15
CA PHE A 168 -4.98 -11.17 -0.84
C PHE A 168 -4.32 -11.04 0.54
N VAL A 169 -3.06 -10.64 0.53
CA VAL A 169 -2.17 -10.65 1.70
C VAL A 169 -1.83 -9.24 2.11
N GLU A 170 -2.17 -8.83 3.33
CA GLU A 170 -1.66 -7.61 3.96
C GLU A 170 -0.44 -7.96 4.82
N THR A 171 0.72 -7.36 4.54
CA THR A 171 1.94 -7.66 5.29
C THR A 171 2.92 -6.48 5.33
N PRO A 172 3.30 -6.00 6.57
CA PRO A 172 2.75 -6.35 7.87
C PRO A 172 1.27 -5.99 8.00
N THR A 173 0.50 -6.77 8.80
CA THR A 173 -0.93 -6.52 8.99
C THR A 173 -1.23 -5.32 9.87
N ASN A 174 -2.42 -4.77 9.77
CA ASN A 174 -2.92 -3.66 10.58
C ASN A 174 -4.14 -4.11 11.42
N PRO A 175 -4.08 -4.08 12.77
CA PRO A 175 -3.03 -3.46 13.59
C PRO A 175 -2.05 -4.45 14.22
N MET A 176 -2.15 -5.77 13.97
CA MET A 176 -1.44 -6.79 14.75
C MET A 176 0.02 -7.00 14.33
N MET A 177 0.48 -6.35 13.26
CA MET A 177 1.88 -6.40 12.79
C MET A 177 2.38 -7.81 12.42
N LYS A 178 1.48 -8.73 12.02
CA LYS A 178 1.87 -10.06 11.53
C LYS A 178 2.61 -9.93 10.21
N VAL A 179 3.62 -10.77 10.00
CA VAL A 179 4.40 -10.80 8.75
C VAL A 179 4.18 -12.13 8.03
N ALA A 180 3.86 -12.06 6.76
CA ALA A 180 3.66 -13.21 5.88
C ALA A 180 4.89 -13.46 5.00
N ASP A 181 5.20 -14.72 4.73
CA ASP A 181 6.25 -15.11 3.77
C ASP A 181 5.73 -15.03 2.34
N VAL A 182 6.02 -13.90 1.70
CA VAL A 182 5.54 -13.60 0.34
C VAL A 182 6.01 -14.65 -0.67
N ARG A 183 7.25 -15.15 -0.56
CA ARG A 183 7.79 -16.15 -1.50
C ARG A 183 7.11 -17.50 -1.36
N ALA A 184 6.92 -17.95 -0.13
CA ALA A 184 6.23 -19.21 0.14
C ALA A 184 4.77 -19.14 -0.31
N LEU A 185 4.07 -18.03 -0.02
CA LEU A 185 2.68 -17.83 -0.44
C LEU A 185 2.53 -17.76 -1.95
N ALA A 186 3.47 -17.12 -2.67
CA ALA A 186 3.49 -17.13 -4.12
C ALA A 186 3.56 -18.58 -4.67
N SER A 187 4.47 -19.39 -4.15
CA SER A 187 4.58 -20.80 -4.56
C SER A 187 3.28 -21.56 -4.30
N ILE A 188 2.68 -21.42 -3.11
CA ILE A 188 1.45 -22.12 -2.72
C ILE A 188 0.28 -21.77 -3.64
N VAL A 189 0.06 -20.48 -3.94
CA VAL A 189 -1.09 -20.06 -4.75
C VAL A 189 -0.88 -20.36 -6.24
N HIS A 190 0.34 -20.17 -6.76
CA HIS A 190 0.66 -20.44 -8.16
C HIS A 190 0.55 -21.94 -8.51
N GLU A 191 0.94 -22.86 -7.62
CA GLU A 191 0.73 -24.30 -7.80
C GLU A 191 -0.75 -24.66 -7.95
N ARG A 192 -1.68 -23.79 -7.53
CA ARG A 192 -3.13 -23.94 -7.62
C ARG A 192 -3.77 -23.13 -8.75
N GLY A 193 -2.92 -22.46 -9.57
CA GLY A 193 -3.38 -21.62 -10.69
C GLY A 193 -3.97 -20.27 -10.29
N GLY A 194 -3.78 -19.85 -9.04
CA GLY A 194 -4.25 -18.57 -8.52
C GLY A 194 -3.20 -17.47 -8.61
N VAL A 195 -3.58 -16.26 -8.19
CA VAL A 195 -2.73 -15.06 -8.19
C VAL A 195 -2.42 -14.61 -6.76
N LEU A 196 -1.21 -14.06 -6.54
CA LEU A 196 -0.83 -13.43 -5.29
C LEU A 196 -0.94 -11.91 -5.38
N ILE A 197 -1.82 -11.33 -4.56
CA ILE A 197 -2.00 -9.89 -4.39
C ILE A 197 -1.46 -9.51 -3.01
N VAL A 198 -0.55 -8.55 -2.95
CA VAL A 198 0.04 -8.09 -1.68
C VAL A 198 -0.28 -6.62 -1.45
N ASP A 199 -0.93 -6.31 -0.34
CA ASP A 199 -1.02 -4.94 0.18
C ASP A 199 0.28 -4.62 0.95
N ASN A 200 1.13 -3.79 0.35
CA ASN A 200 2.45 -3.42 0.87
C ASN A 200 2.47 -1.98 1.41
N THR A 201 1.33 -1.47 1.83
CA THR A 201 1.16 -0.07 2.27
C THR A 201 2.11 0.32 3.40
N PHE A 202 2.41 -0.58 4.36
CA PHE A 202 3.22 -0.25 5.53
C PHE A 202 4.72 -0.17 5.25
N LEU A 203 5.24 -1.01 4.36
CA LEU A 203 6.68 -1.04 4.06
C LEU A 203 7.05 -0.23 2.81
N THR A 204 6.08 0.02 1.95
CA THR A 204 6.27 0.65 0.65
C THR A 204 7.28 -0.08 -0.25
N CYS A 205 7.39 0.31 -1.50
CA CYS A 205 8.42 -0.19 -2.42
C CYS A 205 9.86 0.17 -1.99
N TYR A 206 10.02 1.04 -0.98
CA TYR A 206 11.34 1.38 -0.46
C TYR A 206 11.92 0.26 0.40
N TYR A 207 11.13 -0.30 1.33
CA TYR A 207 11.60 -1.35 2.23
C TYR A 207 11.33 -2.76 1.72
N GLN A 208 10.22 -2.98 1.02
CA GLN A 208 9.83 -4.29 0.50
C GLN A 208 9.27 -4.16 -0.90
N ARG A 209 9.66 -5.04 -1.82
CA ARG A 209 9.17 -5.11 -3.20
C ARG A 209 8.56 -6.48 -3.46
N PRO A 210 7.27 -6.66 -3.18
CA PRO A 210 6.63 -7.96 -3.30
C PRO A 210 6.65 -8.56 -4.71
N LEU A 211 6.68 -7.75 -5.78
CA LEU A 211 6.83 -8.28 -7.15
C LEU A 211 8.15 -9.06 -7.32
N GLU A 212 9.25 -8.58 -6.72
CA GLU A 212 10.54 -9.30 -6.73
C GLU A 212 10.52 -10.57 -5.85
N LEU A 213 9.54 -10.68 -4.95
CA LEU A 213 9.33 -11.84 -4.07
C LEU A 213 8.35 -12.85 -4.67
N GLY A 214 7.72 -12.56 -5.82
CA GLY A 214 6.83 -13.45 -6.53
C GLY A 214 5.36 -13.05 -6.52
N ALA A 215 4.99 -11.91 -5.92
CA ALA A 215 3.62 -11.38 -6.06
C ALA A 215 3.31 -11.05 -7.53
N ASP A 216 2.05 -11.18 -7.91
CA ASP A 216 1.55 -10.84 -9.25
C ASP A 216 1.09 -9.39 -9.32
N LEU A 217 0.45 -8.94 -8.24
CA LEU A 217 -0.05 -7.57 -8.06
C LEU A 217 0.35 -7.05 -6.67
N VAL A 218 0.73 -5.79 -6.62
CA VAL A 218 0.98 -5.09 -5.36
C VAL A 218 0.08 -3.88 -5.27
N VAL A 219 -0.64 -3.78 -4.15
CA VAL A 219 -1.53 -2.66 -3.84
C VAL A 219 -0.88 -1.73 -2.84
N TYR A 220 -1.13 -0.45 -3.02
CA TYR A 220 -0.77 0.59 -2.06
C TYR A 220 -1.94 1.52 -1.79
N SER A 221 -2.22 1.78 -0.53
CA SER A 221 -2.82 3.06 -0.18
C SER A 221 -1.74 4.14 -0.27
N GLY A 222 -1.63 4.81 -1.41
CA GLY A 222 -0.67 5.89 -1.62
C GLY A 222 -0.87 7.07 -0.67
N THR A 223 -2.09 7.21 -0.14
CA THR A 223 -2.48 8.14 0.94
C THR A 223 -1.54 8.12 2.14
N LYS A 224 -0.86 6.97 2.40
CA LYS A 224 -0.07 6.71 3.60
C LYS A 224 1.38 7.14 3.39
N TYR A 225 2.33 6.26 3.63
CA TYR A 225 3.77 6.55 3.56
C TYR A 225 4.26 7.08 2.22
N LEU A 226 3.68 6.63 1.08
CA LEU A 226 4.09 7.11 -0.23
C LEU A 226 3.85 8.61 -0.39
N CYS A 227 2.68 9.10 0.02
CA CYS A 227 2.39 10.54 0.12
C CYS A 227 3.15 11.18 1.30
N GLY A 228 2.87 10.68 2.51
CA GLY A 228 3.56 11.06 3.74
C GLY A 228 3.28 12.47 4.27
N HIS A 229 2.26 13.17 3.75
CA HIS A 229 1.95 14.56 4.15
C HIS A 229 0.50 14.77 4.57
N ASN A 230 -0.30 13.72 4.70
CA ASN A 230 -1.70 13.75 5.14
C ASN A 230 -2.61 14.67 4.29
N ASP A 231 -2.26 14.94 3.03
CA ASP A 231 -2.88 15.93 2.15
C ASP A 231 -3.43 15.35 0.82
N VAL A 232 -3.15 14.06 0.51
CA VAL A 232 -3.62 13.38 -0.70
C VAL A 232 -4.28 12.05 -0.36
N ILE A 233 -5.40 11.76 -1.00
CA ILE A 233 -6.00 10.42 -1.02
C ILE A 233 -5.73 9.81 -2.39
N CYS A 234 -5.03 8.67 -2.42
CA CYS A 234 -4.75 7.94 -3.65
C CYS A 234 -4.45 6.45 -3.38
N GLY A 235 -4.45 5.66 -4.43
CA GLY A 235 -4.04 4.26 -4.41
C GLY A 235 -3.23 3.89 -5.64
N PHE A 236 -2.51 2.78 -5.56
CA PHE A 236 -1.75 2.24 -6.69
C PHE A 236 -1.92 0.73 -6.78
N VAL A 237 -1.89 0.23 -8.01
CA VAL A 237 -1.65 -1.18 -8.32
C VAL A 237 -0.41 -1.25 -9.17
N ALA A 238 0.63 -1.94 -8.69
CA ALA A 238 1.79 -2.30 -9.48
C ALA A 238 1.65 -3.74 -9.98
N ILE A 239 1.98 -3.98 -11.24
CA ILE A 239 1.68 -5.19 -12.00
C ILE A 239 2.98 -5.83 -12.45
N ARG A 240 3.11 -7.16 -12.25
CA ARG A 240 4.31 -7.92 -12.63
C ARG A 240 4.34 -8.23 -14.12
N ASP A 241 3.25 -8.75 -14.66
CA ASP A 241 3.19 -9.31 -15.99
C ASP A 241 2.21 -8.58 -16.92
N GLU A 242 2.57 -8.47 -18.20
CA GLU A 242 1.75 -7.78 -19.20
C GLU A 242 0.33 -8.37 -19.35
N GLU A 243 0.15 -9.67 -19.14
CA GLU A 243 -1.15 -10.34 -19.22
C GLU A 243 -2.19 -9.79 -18.22
N LEU A 244 -1.72 -9.31 -17.06
CA LEU A 244 -2.59 -8.72 -16.03
C LEU A 244 -2.93 -7.25 -16.31
N ILE A 245 -2.15 -6.56 -17.17
CA ILE A 245 -2.38 -5.14 -17.48
C ILE A 245 -3.74 -4.95 -18.14
N GLU A 246 -4.05 -5.75 -19.17
CA GLU A 246 -5.26 -5.58 -19.96
C GLU A 246 -6.52 -5.72 -19.09
N ARG A 247 -6.55 -6.73 -18.23
CA ARG A 247 -7.68 -6.97 -17.30
C ARG A 247 -7.85 -5.80 -16.34
N THR A 248 -6.78 -5.37 -15.69
CA THR A 248 -6.80 -4.30 -14.69
C THR A 248 -7.09 -2.94 -15.32
N PHE A 249 -6.49 -2.65 -16.49
CA PHE A 249 -6.66 -1.37 -17.19
C PHE A 249 -8.06 -1.17 -17.75
N MET A 250 -8.74 -2.25 -18.18
CA MET A 250 -10.09 -2.16 -18.70
C MET A 250 -11.07 -1.68 -17.61
N ASP A 251 -10.97 -2.20 -16.41
CA ASP A 251 -11.78 -1.78 -15.27
C ASP A 251 -11.45 -0.34 -14.84
N TYR A 252 -10.16 -0.03 -14.67
CA TYR A 252 -9.67 1.31 -14.37
C TYR A 252 -10.22 2.38 -15.33
N MET A 253 -10.11 2.15 -16.64
CA MET A 253 -10.58 3.08 -17.66
C MET A 253 -12.11 3.21 -17.67
N SER A 254 -12.82 2.08 -17.53
CA SER A 254 -14.28 2.02 -17.69
C SER A 254 -15.03 2.61 -16.50
N GLU A 255 -14.53 2.41 -15.28
CA GLU A 255 -15.15 2.90 -14.07
C GLU A 255 -14.75 4.33 -13.72
N GLY A 256 -13.57 4.75 -14.18
CA GLY A 256 -13.15 6.14 -14.06
C GLY A 256 -12.52 6.48 -12.71
N ASP A 257 -11.93 5.51 -12.02
CA ASP A 257 -11.29 5.64 -10.69
C ASP A 257 -9.91 6.32 -10.75
N ALA A 258 -9.56 6.94 -11.87
CA ALA A 258 -8.26 7.56 -12.11
C ALA A 258 -7.95 8.70 -11.14
N LEU A 259 -6.69 8.78 -10.72
CA LEU A 259 -6.16 9.88 -9.92
C LEU A 259 -6.13 11.18 -10.76
N ALA A 260 -6.43 12.33 -10.12
CA ALA A 260 -6.37 13.61 -10.79
C ALA A 260 -4.92 14.12 -10.92
N PRO A 261 -4.63 14.96 -11.95
CA PRO A 261 -3.25 15.41 -12.24
C PRO A 261 -2.58 16.20 -11.11
N PHE A 262 -3.33 16.97 -10.34
CA PHE A 262 -2.78 17.77 -9.25
C PHE A 262 -2.32 16.86 -8.09
N GLU A 263 -3.13 15.89 -7.69
CA GLU A 263 -2.77 14.89 -6.70
C GLU A 263 -1.59 14.03 -7.19
N ALA A 264 -1.57 13.66 -8.47
CA ALA A 264 -0.44 12.94 -9.07
C ALA A 264 0.86 13.75 -8.97
N TRP A 265 0.81 15.06 -9.18
CA TRP A 265 1.97 15.93 -9.01
C TRP A 265 2.44 16.02 -7.55
N LEU A 266 1.53 16.14 -6.60
CA LEU A 266 1.86 16.09 -5.16
C LEU A 266 2.53 14.77 -4.80
N MET A 267 2.06 13.65 -5.36
CA MET A 267 2.67 12.33 -5.15
C MET A 267 4.09 12.26 -5.72
N LEU A 268 4.32 12.72 -6.95
CA LEU A 268 5.67 12.81 -7.55
C LEU A 268 6.62 13.63 -6.69
N ARG A 269 6.15 14.75 -6.14
CA ARG A 269 6.91 15.58 -5.21
C ARG A 269 7.24 14.82 -3.91
N SER A 270 6.28 14.10 -3.36
CA SER A 270 6.41 13.35 -2.10
C SER A 270 7.38 12.17 -2.23
N LEU A 271 7.35 11.45 -3.35
CA LEU A 271 8.24 10.31 -3.59
C LEU A 271 9.73 10.71 -3.55
N LYS A 272 10.07 11.94 -3.92
CA LYS A 272 11.48 12.43 -3.89
C LYS A 272 12.10 12.40 -2.50
N THR A 273 11.30 12.46 -1.45
CA THR A 273 11.76 12.42 -0.05
C THR A 273 11.39 11.12 0.67
N LEU A 274 10.83 10.15 -0.03
CA LEU A 274 10.38 8.88 0.58
C LEU A 274 11.47 8.19 1.40
N PRO A 275 12.71 7.96 0.88
CA PRO A 275 13.76 7.33 1.66
C PRO A 275 14.12 8.11 2.93
N LEU A 276 14.26 9.44 2.81
CA LEU A 276 14.61 10.30 3.94
C LEU A 276 13.57 10.26 5.06
N ARG A 277 12.27 10.26 4.69
CA ARG A 277 11.18 10.21 5.65
C ARG A 277 11.12 8.86 6.34
N LEU A 278 11.13 7.77 5.57
CA LEU A 278 11.02 6.42 6.12
C LEU A 278 12.18 6.05 7.03
N ASP A 279 13.42 6.38 6.65
CA ASP A 279 14.59 6.12 7.49
C ASP A 279 14.51 6.91 8.81
N ALA A 280 14.10 8.17 8.76
CA ALA A 280 13.90 8.99 9.93
C ALA A 280 12.78 8.46 10.84
N GLN A 281 11.63 8.10 10.26
CA GLN A 281 10.48 7.54 10.97
C GLN A 281 10.84 6.21 11.64
N GLN A 282 11.53 5.31 10.93
CA GLN A 282 11.97 4.04 11.48
C GLN A 282 12.92 4.19 12.67
N GLN A 283 13.90 5.10 12.59
CA GLN A 283 14.81 5.36 13.71
C GLN A 283 14.05 5.82 14.96
N ARG A 284 13.04 6.67 14.78
CA ARG A 284 12.19 7.15 15.88
C ARG A 284 11.31 6.03 16.43
N ALA A 285 10.71 5.23 15.54
CA ALA A 285 9.90 4.09 15.94
C ALA A 285 10.70 3.09 16.78
N GLN A 286 11.95 2.82 16.42
CA GLN A 286 12.83 1.96 17.22
C GLN A 286 13.13 2.55 18.62
N ALA A 287 13.30 3.88 18.72
CA ALA A 287 13.50 4.53 20.03
C ALA A 287 12.23 4.48 20.88
N ILE A 288 11.08 4.75 20.29
CA ILE A 288 9.78 4.69 20.97
C ILE A 288 9.43 3.25 21.36
N CYS A 289 9.72 2.26 20.53
CA CYS A 289 9.52 0.85 20.88
C CYS A 289 10.28 0.46 22.14
N ARG A 290 11.57 0.84 22.26
CA ARG A 290 12.35 0.59 23.49
C ARG A 290 11.73 1.26 24.72
N PHE A 291 11.33 2.52 24.59
CA PHE A 291 10.66 3.26 25.66
C PHE A 291 9.36 2.56 26.11
N LEU A 292 8.50 2.18 25.16
CA LEU A 292 7.23 1.52 25.45
C LEU A 292 7.42 0.16 26.13
N LYS A 293 8.43 -0.63 25.71
CA LYS A 293 8.74 -1.93 26.35
C LYS A 293 9.18 -1.80 27.83
N GLU A 294 9.75 -0.68 28.20
CA GLU A 294 10.20 -0.40 29.58
C GLU A 294 9.15 0.34 30.41
N HIS A 295 8.08 0.84 29.78
CA HIS A 295 7.08 1.65 30.44
C HIS A 295 6.16 0.80 31.35
N PRO A 296 5.96 1.17 32.64
CA PRO A 296 5.26 0.33 33.62
C PRO A 296 3.78 0.06 33.28
N HIS A 297 3.18 0.88 32.49
CA HIS A 297 1.77 0.79 32.08
C HIS A 297 1.56 0.19 30.68
N VAL A 298 2.61 -0.24 30.01
CA VAL A 298 2.55 -0.94 28.73
C VAL A 298 2.77 -2.43 28.98
N THR A 299 1.83 -3.25 28.55
CA THR A 299 1.86 -4.69 28.79
C THR A 299 2.46 -5.48 27.64
N SER A 300 2.39 -4.96 26.41
CA SER A 300 2.99 -5.56 25.22
C SER A 300 3.16 -4.53 24.10
N VAL A 301 4.16 -4.73 23.25
CA VAL A 301 4.45 -3.90 22.08
C VAL A 301 4.53 -4.80 20.85
N LEU A 302 3.84 -4.42 19.79
CA LEU A 302 3.86 -5.07 18.47
C LEU A 302 4.54 -4.13 17.48
N TYR A 303 5.76 -4.46 17.09
CA TYR A 303 6.53 -3.72 16.11
C TYR A 303 7.46 -4.66 15.36
N VAL A 304 7.35 -4.69 14.02
CA VAL A 304 8.18 -5.61 13.21
C VAL A 304 9.67 -5.31 13.26
N GLY A 305 10.07 -4.13 13.73
CA GLY A 305 11.46 -3.75 13.98
C GLY A 305 11.96 -4.11 15.39
N ASP A 306 11.12 -4.70 16.25
CA ASP A 306 11.54 -5.23 17.55
C ASP A 306 12.34 -6.52 17.33
N PRO A 307 13.56 -6.66 17.91
CA PRO A 307 14.32 -7.90 17.85
C PRO A 307 13.57 -9.13 18.37
N ASP A 308 12.61 -8.94 19.28
CA ASP A 308 11.81 -10.02 19.88
C ASP A 308 10.53 -10.34 19.07
N HIS A 309 10.31 -9.69 17.92
CA HIS A 309 9.14 -9.96 17.08
C HIS A 309 9.17 -11.41 16.53
N PRO A 310 8.05 -12.17 16.59
CA PRO A 310 8.05 -13.59 16.20
C PRO A 310 8.56 -13.86 14.78
N GLN A 311 8.30 -12.97 13.83
CA GLN A 311 8.75 -13.10 12.44
C GLN A 311 9.96 -12.20 12.10
N GLN A 312 10.83 -11.89 13.09
CA GLN A 312 11.96 -10.98 12.91
C GLN A 312 12.96 -11.48 11.84
N GLU A 313 13.22 -12.78 11.79
CA GLU A 313 14.10 -13.37 10.78
C GLU A 313 13.49 -13.26 9.38
N LEU A 314 12.19 -13.54 9.26
CA LEU A 314 11.46 -13.46 8.01
C LEU A 314 11.46 -12.03 7.44
N ILE A 315 11.12 -11.03 8.26
CA ILE A 315 11.10 -9.65 7.79
C ILE A 315 12.47 -9.18 7.32
N ARG A 316 13.56 -9.59 8.00
CA ARG A 316 14.94 -9.30 7.59
C ARG A 316 15.33 -9.98 6.29
N ALA A 317 14.73 -11.13 5.97
CA ALA A 317 15.02 -11.87 4.75
C ALA A 317 14.32 -11.29 3.51
N GLN A 318 13.19 -10.62 3.70
CA GLN A 318 12.37 -10.12 2.59
C GLN A 318 12.26 -8.60 2.48
N ALA A 319 12.68 -7.85 3.51
CA ALA A 319 12.62 -6.39 3.53
C ALA A 319 13.94 -5.78 3.99
N SER A 320 14.25 -4.58 3.51
CA SER A 320 15.43 -3.79 3.90
C SER A 320 15.19 -2.90 5.12
N GLY A 321 13.96 -2.83 5.63
CA GLY A 321 13.56 -2.03 6.78
C GLY A 321 12.26 -2.53 7.39
N PHE A 322 11.81 -1.83 8.44
CA PHE A 322 10.74 -2.27 9.32
C PHE A 322 9.53 -1.31 9.35
N GLY A 323 9.63 -0.15 8.69
CA GLY A 323 8.62 0.88 8.78
C GLY A 323 8.53 1.54 10.17
N ALA A 324 7.42 2.22 10.42
CA ALA A 324 7.26 3.05 11.61
C ALA A 324 5.86 2.93 12.26
N MET A 325 5.20 1.80 12.08
CA MET A 325 3.95 1.48 12.75
C MET A 325 4.21 0.68 14.01
N ILE A 326 3.67 1.13 15.13
CA ILE A 326 3.75 0.44 16.42
C ILE A 326 2.33 0.27 16.94
N SER A 327 1.96 -0.95 17.31
CA SER A 327 0.80 -1.19 18.14
C SER A 327 1.27 -1.60 19.54
N PHE A 328 0.54 -1.18 20.58
CA PHE A 328 0.91 -1.53 21.94
C PHE A 328 -0.33 -1.61 22.83
N TYR A 329 -0.24 -2.46 23.84
CA TYR A 329 -1.30 -2.63 24.83
C TYR A 329 -0.95 -1.90 26.11
N VAL A 330 -1.93 -1.21 26.67
CA VAL A 330 -1.84 -0.63 28.01
C VAL A 330 -2.56 -1.50 29.05
N ASP A 331 -2.36 -1.20 30.33
CA ASP A 331 -2.86 -2.01 31.43
C ASP A 331 -4.38 -1.92 31.67
N SER A 332 -5.07 -0.92 31.08
CA SER A 332 -6.53 -0.82 31.15
C SER A 332 -7.12 0.02 30.02
N ALA A 333 -8.42 -0.18 29.73
CA ALA A 333 -9.18 0.61 28.76
C ALA A 333 -9.23 2.10 29.14
N GLU A 334 -9.42 2.39 30.45
CA GLU A 334 -9.44 3.78 30.92
C GLU A 334 -8.10 4.49 30.71
N ARG A 335 -6.98 3.75 30.72
CA ARG A 335 -5.68 4.32 30.38
C ARG A 335 -5.57 4.57 28.88
N ALA A 336 -6.06 3.68 28.05
CA ALA A 336 -6.10 3.88 26.62
C ALA A 336 -6.88 5.16 26.25
N GLU A 337 -8.09 5.31 26.78
CA GLU A 337 -8.93 6.49 26.57
C GLU A 337 -8.25 7.78 27.07
N ARG A 338 -7.71 7.77 28.29
CA ARG A 338 -6.98 8.93 28.83
C ARG A 338 -5.74 9.29 28.01
N ALA A 339 -5.01 8.31 27.52
CA ALA A 339 -3.83 8.57 26.68
C ALA A 339 -4.22 9.33 25.43
N LEU A 340 -5.32 8.95 24.76
CA LEU A 340 -5.83 9.64 23.57
C LEU A 340 -6.26 11.09 23.85
N GLU A 341 -6.79 11.35 25.06
CA GLU A 341 -7.19 12.70 25.47
C GLU A 341 -6.01 13.60 25.88
N ARG A 342 -4.89 12.99 26.32
CA ARG A 342 -3.74 13.69 26.92
C ARG A 342 -2.57 13.94 25.99
N VAL A 343 -2.49 13.25 24.85
CA VAL A 343 -1.48 13.56 23.85
C VAL A 343 -1.61 15.01 23.39
N GLN A 344 -0.49 15.67 23.14
CA GLN A 344 -0.45 17.07 22.74
C GLN A 344 0.36 17.31 21.46
N LEU A 345 1.46 16.60 21.29
CA LEU A 345 2.27 16.62 20.07
C LEU A 345 1.77 15.56 19.09
N ILE A 346 1.56 14.35 19.59
CA ILE A 346 0.96 13.26 18.81
C ILE A 346 -0.51 13.56 18.62
N THR A 347 -0.99 13.49 17.40
CA THR A 347 -2.40 13.80 17.09
C THR A 347 -3.27 12.55 17.19
N PHE A 348 -4.35 12.60 17.98
CA PHE A 348 -5.39 11.57 17.96
C PHE A 348 -6.22 11.74 16.70
N ALA A 349 -5.91 10.96 15.70
CA ALA A 349 -6.57 11.00 14.39
C ALA A 349 -6.46 9.65 13.68
N GLU A 350 -7.37 9.41 12.75
CA GLU A 350 -7.29 8.27 11.84
C GLU A 350 -6.20 8.49 10.79
N SER A 351 -5.86 7.45 10.04
CA SER A 351 -4.77 7.40 9.06
C SER A 351 -3.43 7.00 9.68
N LEU A 352 -2.36 7.14 8.90
CA LEU A 352 -0.99 6.76 9.25
C LEU A 352 0.00 7.21 8.16
N GLY A 353 1.29 7.11 8.45
CA GLY A 353 2.36 7.24 7.47
C GLY A 353 2.76 8.66 7.13
N GLY A 354 2.12 9.66 7.75
CA GLY A 354 2.47 11.07 7.62
C GLY A 354 3.77 11.44 8.33
N VAL A 355 4.26 12.65 8.05
CA VAL A 355 5.40 13.25 8.75
C VAL A 355 5.02 13.64 10.18
N GLU A 356 3.72 13.84 10.46
CA GLU A 356 3.17 14.00 11.81
C GLU A 356 2.86 12.65 12.42
N SER A 357 3.14 12.49 13.72
CA SER A 357 2.78 11.30 14.49
C SER A 357 1.29 11.25 14.79
N LEU A 358 0.66 10.11 14.51
CA LEU A 358 -0.76 9.88 14.73
C LEU A 358 -0.97 8.69 15.66
N ILE A 359 -1.89 8.83 16.63
CA ILE A 359 -2.34 7.73 17.48
C ILE A 359 -3.81 7.40 17.21
N THR A 360 -4.15 6.12 17.18
CA THR A 360 -5.52 5.64 16.92
C THR A 360 -5.95 4.60 17.95
N TYR A 361 -7.27 4.44 18.08
CA TYR A 361 -7.93 3.42 18.91
C TYR A 361 -8.58 2.36 18.00
N PRO A 362 -7.87 1.29 17.63
CA PRO A 362 -8.30 0.36 16.59
C PRO A 362 -9.68 -0.26 16.82
N CYS A 363 -10.01 -0.66 18.06
CA CYS A 363 -11.25 -1.35 18.39
C CYS A 363 -12.51 -0.51 18.12
N VAL A 364 -12.40 0.83 18.11
CA VAL A 364 -13.53 1.76 17.88
C VAL A 364 -13.48 2.41 16.50
N GLN A 365 -12.27 2.72 16.00
CA GLN A 365 -12.06 3.44 14.76
C GLN A 365 -11.86 2.51 13.55
N THR A 366 -10.64 2.06 13.32
CA THR A 366 -10.26 1.34 12.09
C THR A 366 -10.88 -0.05 11.97
N HIS A 367 -11.22 -0.69 13.08
CA HIS A 367 -11.81 -2.03 13.16
C HIS A 367 -13.19 -2.03 13.87
N GLY A 368 -13.79 -0.87 14.08
CA GLY A 368 -15.11 -0.75 14.69
C GLY A 368 -16.23 -1.49 13.94
N SER A 369 -16.09 -1.66 12.62
CA SER A 369 -17.02 -2.41 11.79
C SER A 369 -16.77 -3.94 11.78
N VAL A 370 -15.64 -4.41 12.30
CA VAL A 370 -15.34 -5.84 12.42
C VAL A 370 -16.12 -6.41 13.62
N PRO A 371 -16.77 -7.60 13.49
CA PRO A 371 -17.52 -8.22 14.60
C PRO A 371 -16.67 -8.34 15.87
N ALA A 372 -17.29 -8.10 17.03
CA ALA A 372 -16.59 -8.10 18.33
C ALA A 372 -15.85 -9.43 18.61
N GLU A 373 -16.49 -10.56 18.32
CA GLU A 373 -15.90 -11.90 18.47
C GLU A 373 -14.62 -12.05 17.62
N THR A 374 -14.64 -11.53 16.40
CA THR A 374 -13.45 -11.52 15.52
C THR A 374 -12.35 -10.64 16.07
N ARG A 375 -12.68 -9.44 16.57
CA ARG A 375 -11.70 -8.55 17.19
C ARG A 375 -11.06 -9.18 18.42
N GLU A 376 -11.86 -9.80 19.30
CA GLU A 376 -11.35 -10.51 20.48
C GLU A 376 -10.42 -11.65 20.10
N ARG A 377 -10.81 -12.47 19.10
CA ARG A 377 -9.98 -13.56 18.58
C ARG A 377 -8.65 -13.06 18.03
N LEU A 378 -8.64 -11.90 17.38
CA LEU A 378 -7.44 -11.27 16.83
C LEU A 378 -6.63 -10.51 17.89
N GLY A 379 -7.15 -10.28 19.08
CA GLY A 379 -6.51 -9.49 20.12
C GLY A 379 -6.71 -7.97 19.97
N ILE A 380 -7.64 -7.53 19.13
CA ILE A 380 -7.98 -6.10 18.96
C ILE A 380 -8.93 -5.67 20.08
N THR A 381 -8.36 -5.46 21.26
CA THR A 381 -9.08 -5.13 22.50
C THR A 381 -9.15 -3.61 22.74
N ASP A 382 -9.89 -3.24 23.76
CA ASP A 382 -10.02 -1.85 24.24
C ASP A 382 -8.76 -1.32 24.96
N THR A 383 -7.75 -2.15 25.14
CA THR A 383 -6.42 -1.76 25.65
C THR A 383 -5.39 -1.52 24.55
N LEU A 384 -5.74 -1.80 23.28
CA LEU A 384 -4.84 -1.67 22.14
C LEU A 384 -4.84 -0.26 21.57
N LEU A 385 -3.67 0.36 21.49
CA LEU A 385 -3.40 1.60 20.79
C LEU A 385 -2.48 1.36 19.60
N ARG A 386 -2.64 2.13 18.53
CA ARG A 386 -1.76 2.09 17.35
C ARG A 386 -1.15 3.47 17.11
N LEU A 387 0.17 3.52 17.04
CA LEU A 387 0.98 4.73 16.79
C LEU A 387 1.64 4.66 15.41
N SER A 388 1.33 5.63 14.56
CA SER A 388 2.09 5.93 13.34
C SER A 388 3.14 6.98 13.69
N VAL A 389 4.40 6.60 13.68
CA VAL A 389 5.49 7.50 14.08
C VAL A 389 5.88 8.41 12.92
N GLY A 390 5.91 9.71 13.16
CA GLY A 390 6.30 10.75 12.23
C GLY A 390 7.81 11.05 12.26
N VAL A 391 8.16 12.28 11.88
CA VAL A 391 9.55 12.73 11.79
C VAL A 391 9.92 13.77 12.87
N GLU A 392 9.06 13.98 13.85
CA GLU A 392 9.33 14.85 15.01
C GLU A 392 10.51 14.30 15.82
N ASP A 393 11.09 15.10 16.72
CA ASP A 393 12.17 14.65 17.57
C ASP A 393 11.72 13.53 18.49
N ALA A 394 12.44 12.41 18.50
CA ALA A 394 12.08 11.22 19.27
C ALA A 394 11.91 11.51 20.77
N ALA A 395 12.73 12.41 21.33
CA ALA A 395 12.64 12.80 22.72
C ALA A 395 11.32 13.51 23.07
N ASP A 396 10.81 14.33 22.15
CA ASP A 396 9.56 15.06 22.33
C ASP A 396 8.35 14.10 22.22
N LEU A 397 8.39 13.16 21.28
CA LEU A 397 7.37 12.10 21.16
C LEU A 397 7.34 11.21 22.40
N ILE A 398 8.50 10.82 22.94
CA ILE A 398 8.61 10.02 24.18
C ILE A 398 8.06 10.82 25.36
N ALA A 399 8.39 12.10 25.49
CA ALA A 399 7.87 12.95 26.57
C ALA A 399 6.35 13.12 26.50
N ASP A 400 5.80 13.18 25.29
CA ASP A 400 4.35 13.23 25.08
C ASP A 400 3.66 11.93 25.50
N LEU A 401 4.22 10.76 25.10
CA LEU A 401 3.73 9.44 25.50
C LEU A 401 3.84 9.21 27.01
N GLU A 402 4.96 9.57 27.64
CA GLU A 402 5.16 9.46 29.09
C GLU A 402 4.06 10.22 29.86
N ARG A 403 3.80 11.48 29.45
CA ARG A 403 2.73 12.28 30.06
C ARG A 403 1.34 11.70 29.80
N ALA A 404 1.09 11.17 28.61
CA ALA A 404 -0.21 10.64 28.24
C ALA A 404 -0.52 9.32 28.95
N LEU A 405 0.47 8.48 29.17
CA LEU A 405 0.36 7.18 29.80
C LEU A 405 0.41 7.22 31.34
N ALA A 406 0.76 8.34 31.93
CA ALA A 406 0.86 8.52 33.38
C ALA A 406 -0.48 8.38 34.16
#